data_5d562698dddfd52f296879ece8580d46
#
_entry.id   5d562698dddfd52f296879ece8580d46
#
_cell.length_a   1.000
_cell.length_b   1.000
_cell.length_c   1.000
_cell.angle_alpha   90.00
_cell.angle_beta   90.00
_cell.angle_gamma   90.00
#
_symmetry.space_group_name_H-M   'P 1'
#
loop_
_entity.id
_entity.type
_entity.pdbx_description
1 polymer ?
#
loop_
_entity_poly.entity_id
_entity_poly.type
_entity_poly.pdbx_seq_one_letter_code
_entity_poly.pdbx_strand_id
1 'polypeptide(L)'
;MGQKILVTGGTGYIGSHTVVELQQAGYEVVIIDNLSNSNDGVLDGIEAITGIRPAFVEGDCTDIETLRRLFADHKGIKGIINFAASKAVGESVQKPLLYYRNNLNTLINLLELMPEYGVEGIVFSSSCTVYGEPDRNPIDETAPIKPATSPYGNTKQISEDIITEIPLWKHQADFGRNNHR
;
A
#
# COMPACT_ATOMS: atom_id res chain seq x y z
N MET A 1 0.21 23.58 7.67
CA MET A 1 0.12 22.15 8.02
C MET A 1 0.41 21.36 6.77
N GLY A 2 1.23 20.30 6.87
CA GLY A 2 1.50 19.42 5.73
C GLY A 2 0.27 18.63 5.30
N GLN A 3 0.29 18.09 4.09
CA GLN A 3 -0.76 17.17 3.65
C GLN A 3 -0.75 15.90 4.52
N LYS A 4 -1.93 15.34 4.77
CA LYS A 4 -2.09 14.13 5.59
C LYS A 4 -2.08 12.89 4.69
N ILE A 5 -1.21 11.94 5.02
CA ILE A 5 -1.03 10.68 4.27
C ILE A 5 -1.37 9.50 5.19
N LEU A 6 -2.17 8.58 4.67
CA LEU A 6 -2.41 7.28 5.29
C LEU A 6 -1.34 6.29 4.83
N VAL A 7 -0.69 5.62 5.77
CA VAL A 7 0.24 4.52 5.49
C VAL A 7 -0.34 3.23 6.05
N THR A 8 -0.77 2.31 5.20
CA THR A 8 -1.22 0.98 5.63
C THR A 8 -0.03 0.05 5.76
N GLY A 9 0.00 -0.79 6.79
CA GLY A 9 1.19 -1.59 7.09
C GLY A 9 2.36 -0.73 7.61
N GLY A 10 2.06 0.41 8.23
CA GLY A 10 3.04 1.43 8.59
C GLY A 10 3.94 1.05 9.77
N THR A 11 3.64 0.00 10.53
CA THR A 11 4.52 -0.55 11.56
C THR A 11 5.43 -1.67 11.01
N GLY A 12 5.23 -2.10 9.76
CA GLY A 12 6.14 -3.02 9.07
C GLY A 12 7.49 -2.36 8.73
N TYR A 13 8.47 -3.16 8.28
CA TYR A 13 9.83 -2.70 8.00
C TYR A 13 9.86 -1.54 6.97
N ILE A 14 9.31 -1.73 5.78
CA ILE A 14 9.30 -0.67 4.75
C ILE A 14 8.39 0.48 5.18
N GLY A 15 7.20 0.17 5.71
CA GLY A 15 6.22 1.16 6.13
C GLY A 15 6.77 2.13 7.16
N SER A 16 7.45 1.65 8.20
CA SER A 16 7.99 2.51 9.27
C SER A 16 9.09 3.46 8.77
N HIS A 17 9.97 2.98 7.89
CA HIS A 17 10.97 3.85 7.26
C HIS A 17 10.31 4.91 6.36
N THR A 18 9.27 4.53 5.61
CA THR A 18 8.50 5.49 4.80
C THR A 18 7.81 6.54 5.67
N VAL A 19 7.28 6.15 6.84
CA VAL A 19 6.68 7.11 7.79
C VAL A 19 7.71 8.13 8.28
N VAL A 20 8.93 7.69 8.60
CA VAL A 20 10.03 8.60 8.99
C VAL A 20 10.31 9.61 7.89
N GLU A 21 10.49 9.15 6.65
CA GLU A 21 10.77 10.04 5.50
C GLU A 21 9.62 11.03 5.25
N LEU A 22 8.36 10.58 5.33
CA LEU A 22 7.19 11.44 5.18
C LEU A 22 7.14 12.54 6.25
N GLN A 23 7.36 12.19 7.53
CA GLN A 23 7.35 13.16 8.63
C GLN A 23 8.50 14.17 8.49
N GLN A 24 9.70 13.72 8.10
CA GLN A 24 10.84 14.59 7.84
C GLN A 24 10.60 15.53 6.65
N ALA A 25 9.82 15.07 5.65
CA ALA A 25 9.36 15.89 4.52
C ALA A 25 8.20 16.84 4.87
N GLY A 26 7.70 16.82 6.12
CA GLY A 26 6.67 17.72 6.61
C GLY A 26 5.23 17.24 6.39
N TYR A 27 5.01 15.98 6.03
CA TYR A 27 3.68 15.39 5.97
C TYR A 27 3.17 15.01 7.36
N GLU A 28 1.86 15.12 7.55
CA GLU A 28 1.16 14.49 8.67
C GLU A 28 0.84 13.04 8.31
N VAL A 29 1.20 12.09 9.17
CA VAL A 29 1.04 10.66 8.87
C VAL A 29 0.06 9.98 9.83
N VAL A 30 -0.86 9.22 9.25
CA VAL A 30 -1.72 8.27 9.96
C VAL A 30 -1.30 6.87 9.55
N ILE A 31 -1.08 6.00 10.52
CA ILE A 31 -0.75 4.58 10.30
C ILE A 31 -1.97 3.73 10.61
N ILE A 32 -2.25 2.72 9.79
CA ILE A 32 -3.08 1.58 10.14
C ILE A 32 -2.29 0.29 9.97
N ASP A 33 -2.33 -0.57 10.98
CA ASP A 33 -1.68 -1.88 10.97
C ASP A 33 -2.43 -2.82 11.92
N ASN A 34 -2.56 -4.10 11.58
CA ASN A 34 -3.19 -5.10 12.44
C ASN A 34 -2.19 -5.83 13.34
N LEU A 35 -0.93 -5.42 13.33
CA LEU A 35 0.18 -5.96 14.11
C LEU A 35 0.43 -7.47 13.93
N SER A 36 -0.13 -8.08 12.89
CA SER A 36 0.02 -9.52 12.63
C SER A 36 1.47 -9.95 12.34
N ASN A 37 2.30 -9.02 11.87
CA ASN A 37 3.70 -9.26 11.52
C ASN A 37 4.63 -8.10 11.93
N SER A 38 4.22 -7.33 12.90
CA SER A 38 4.93 -6.17 13.46
C SER A 38 4.54 -5.97 14.92
N ASN A 39 4.97 -4.88 15.54
CA ASN A 39 4.55 -4.50 16.89
C ASN A 39 4.50 -2.96 17.00
N ASP A 40 3.80 -2.48 18.01
CA ASP A 40 3.59 -1.06 18.27
C ASP A 40 4.83 -0.32 18.80
N GLY A 41 5.84 -1.01 19.33
CA GLY A 41 7.12 -0.42 19.74
C GLY A 41 7.86 0.28 18.58
N VAL A 42 7.49 -0.02 17.33
CA VAL A 42 7.97 0.70 16.14
C VAL A 42 7.60 2.18 16.18
N LEU A 43 6.45 2.53 16.78
CA LEU A 43 6.00 3.92 16.92
C LEU A 43 6.95 4.75 17.80
N ASP A 44 7.49 4.13 18.85
CA ASP A 44 8.49 4.78 19.72
C ASP A 44 9.80 5.03 18.94
N GLY A 45 10.18 4.11 18.07
CA GLY A 45 11.34 4.27 17.18
C GLY A 45 11.15 5.42 16.18
N ILE A 46 9.98 5.53 15.57
CA ILE A 46 9.65 6.63 14.66
C ILE A 46 9.72 7.96 15.40
N GLU A 47 9.08 8.05 16.57
CA GLU A 47 9.09 9.26 17.42
C GLU A 47 10.50 9.64 17.85
N ALA A 48 11.33 8.69 18.23
CA ALA A 48 12.72 8.95 18.61
C ALA A 48 13.57 9.55 17.48
N ILE A 49 13.27 9.19 16.22
CA ILE A 49 13.99 9.68 15.04
C ILE A 49 13.46 11.04 14.58
N THR A 50 12.13 11.21 14.55
CA THR A 50 11.48 12.37 13.92
C THR A 50 11.06 13.45 14.91
N GLY A 51 10.97 13.11 16.21
CA GLY A 51 10.40 13.97 17.25
C GLY A 51 8.86 14.02 17.21
N ILE A 52 8.21 13.25 16.34
CA ILE A 52 6.76 13.27 16.12
C ILE A 52 6.22 11.84 16.20
N ARG A 53 5.33 11.58 17.17
CA ARG A 53 4.60 10.31 17.20
C ARG A 53 3.51 10.33 16.14
N PRO A 54 3.51 9.40 15.18
CA PRO A 54 2.45 9.34 14.18
C PRO A 54 1.12 8.92 14.82
N ALA A 55 0.00 9.38 14.25
CA ALA A 55 -1.30 8.83 14.62
C ALA A 55 -1.34 7.33 14.22
N PHE A 56 -1.85 6.49 15.11
CA PHE A 56 -1.90 5.05 14.91
C PHE A 56 -3.29 4.49 15.16
N VAL A 57 -3.76 3.67 14.26
CA VAL A 57 -4.99 2.89 14.36
C VAL A 57 -4.62 1.41 14.25
N GLU A 58 -4.82 0.66 15.32
CA GLU A 58 -4.75 -0.79 15.26
C GLU A 58 -6.01 -1.32 14.57
N GLY A 59 -5.84 -1.95 13.40
CA GLY A 59 -6.98 -2.41 12.62
C GLY A 59 -6.60 -3.15 11.35
N ASP A 60 -7.55 -3.93 10.84
CA ASP A 60 -7.39 -4.70 9.61
C ASP A 60 -8.00 -3.96 8.42
N CYS A 61 -7.21 -3.72 7.39
CA CYS A 61 -7.67 -3.06 6.16
C CYS A 61 -8.65 -3.92 5.33
N THR A 62 -8.80 -5.20 5.64
CA THR A 62 -9.83 -6.06 5.03
C THR A 62 -11.22 -5.79 5.61
N ASP A 63 -11.31 -5.14 6.78
CA ASP A 63 -12.56 -4.68 7.38
C ASP A 63 -12.84 -3.24 6.95
N ILE A 64 -13.78 -3.09 6.02
CA ILE A 64 -14.16 -1.78 5.47
C ILE A 64 -14.72 -0.82 6.53
N GLU A 65 -15.39 -1.33 7.57
CA GLU A 65 -15.94 -0.50 8.63
C GLU A 65 -14.83 0.06 9.55
N THR A 66 -13.74 -0.68 9.73
CA THR A 66 -12.56 -0.16 10.39
C THR A 66 -11.93 0.98 9.60
N LEU A 67 -11.81 0.85 8.28
CA LEU A 67 -11.34 1.93 7.42
C LEU A 67 -12.29 3.14 7.42
N ARG A 68 -13.62 2.94 7.38
CA ARG A 68 -14.59 4.03 7.48
C ARG A 68 -14.42 4.84 8.76
N ARG A 69 -14.27 4.17 9.90
CA ARG A 69 -13.99 4.84 11.18
C ARG A 69 -12.69 5.63 11.13
N LEU A 70 -11.62 5.01 10.60
CA LEU A 70 -10.34 5.69 10.44
C LEU A 70 -10.48 6.99 9.63
N PHE A 71 -11.12 6.95 8.46
CA PHE A 71 -11.30 8.14 7.63
C PHE A 71 -12.20 9.20 8.26
N ALA A 72 -13.21 8.77 9.04
CA ALA A 72 -14.08 9.68 9.78
C ALA A 72 -13.34 10.40 10.91
N ASP A 73 -12.47 9.69 11.65
CA ASP A 73 -11.71 10.22 12.77
C ASP A 73 -10.49 11.05 12.32
N HIS A 74 -9.86 10.66 11.21
CA HIS A 74 -8.68 11.31 10.64
C HIS A 74 -8.99 12.06 9.33
N LYS A 75 -9.88 13.05 9.40
CA LYS A 75 -10.30 13.84 8.23
C LYS A 75 -9.13 14.50 7.49
N GLY A 76 -9.29 14.66 6.18
CA GLY A 76 -8.36 15.39 5.34
C GLY A 76 -7.16 14.56 4.86
N ILE A 77 -7.23 13.24 4.91
CA ILE A 77 -6.25 12.37 4.24
C ILE A 77 -6.32 12.64 2.73
N LYS A 78 -5.17 12.97 2.13
CA LYS A 78 -5.04 13.33 0.71
C LYS A 78 -4.44 12.23 -0.13
N GLY A 79 -3.65 11.36 0.46
CA GLY A 79 -3.00 10.25 -0.23
C GLY A 79 -2.89 9.02 0.65
N ILE A 80 -2.72 7.88 0.01
CA ILE A 80 -2.50 6.58 0.66
C ILE A 80 -1.20 5.99 0.16
N ILE A 81 -0.40 5.40 1.05
CA ILE A 81 0.69 4.49 0.68
C ILE A 81 0.34 3.11 1.22
N ASN A 82 0.09 2.17 0.31
CA ASN A 82 -0.39 0.84 0.67
C ASN A 82 0.74 -0.18 0.73
N PHE A 83 1.19 -0.52 1.95
CA PHE A 83 2.11 -1.61 2.23
C PHE A 83 1.43 -2.82 2.86
N ALA A 84 0.23 -2.67 3.43
CA ALA A 84 -0.48 -3.76 4.10
C ALA A 84 -0.77 -4.90 3.12
N ALA A 85 -0.10 -6.03 3.33
CA ALA A 85 -0.28 -7.24 2.54
C ALA A 85 0.37 -8.45 3.24
N SER A 86 -0.18 -9.64 3.03
CA SER A 86 0.55 -10.89 3.24
C SER A 86 1.60 -11.05 2.16
N LYS A 87 2.88 -11.30 2.53
CA LYS A 87 4.04 -11.19 1.60
C LYS A 87 4.92 -12.44 1.47
N ALA A 88 4.64 -13.49 2.26
CA ALA A 88 5.47 -14.68 2.26
C ALA A 88 5.11 -15.61 1.09
N VAL A 89 5.99 -15.66 0.07
CA VAL A 89 5.77 -16.45 -1.16
C VAL A 89 5.47 -17.91 -0.86
N GLY A 90 6.27 -18.57 -0.01
CA GLY A 90 6.06 -19.97 0.36
C GLY A 90 4.74 -20.23 1.07
N GLU A 91 4.32 -19.36 1.98
CA GLU A 91 3.02 -19.47 2.62
C GLU A 91 1.87 -19.27 1.64
N SER A 92 2.03 -18.39 0.65
CA SER A 92 0.98 -18.16 -0.35
C SER A 92 0.64 -19.41 -1.14
N VAL A 93 1.62 -20.28 -1.40
CA VAL A 93 1.39 -21.57 -2.08
C VAL A 93 0.59 -22.52 -1.18
N GLN A 94 0.83 -22.49 0.13
CA GLN A 94 0.13 -23.36 1.09
C GLN A 94 -1.28 -22.82 1.41
N LYS A 95 -1.47 -21.50 1.41
CA LYS A 95 -2.71 -20.81 1.81
C LYS A 95 -3.15 -19.79 0.77
N PRO A 96 -3.39 -20.19 -0.50
CA PRO A 96 -3.63 -19.23 -1.58
C PRO A 96 -4.84 -18.32 -1.33
N LEU A 97 -5.95 -18.88 -0.85
CA LEU A 97 -7.18 -18.11 -0.61
C LEU A 97 -7.02 -17.04 0.47
N LEU A 98 -6.16 -17.28 1.48
CA LEU A 98 -5.82 -16.27 2.48
C LEU A 98 -5.16 -15.05 1.81
N TYR A 99 -4.20 -15.30 0.90
CA TYR A 99 -3.48 -14.24 0.19
C TYR A 99 -4.39 -13.44 -0.73
N TYR A 100 -5.23 -14.13 -1.51
CA TYR A 100 -6.20 -13.44 -2.38
C TYR A 100 -7.16 -12.57 -1.56
N ARG A 101 -7.75 -13.11 -0.50
CA ARG A 101 -8.68 -12.33 0.34
C ARG A 101 -8.00 -11.15 1.01
N ASN A 102 -6.85 -11.38 1.64
CA ASN A 102 -6.17 -10.33 2.37
C ASN A 102 -5.67 -9.21 1.43
N ASN A 103 -4.94 -9.57 0.40
CA ASN A 103 -4.25 -8.56 -0.42
C ASN A 103 -5.22 -7.82 -1.35
N LEU A 104 -6.19 -8.52 -1.95
CA LEU A 104 -7.14 -7.87 -2.85
C LEU A 104 -8.21 -7.09 -2.09
N ASN A 105 -8.79 -7.64 -1.01
CA ASN A 105 -9.80 -6.91 -0.25
C ASN A 105 -9.24 -5.66 0.41
N THR A 106 -8.01 -5.70 0.92
CA THR A 106 -7.32 -4.50 1.42
C THR A 106 -7.30 -3.39 0.36
N LEU A 107 -6.85 -3.70 -0.85
CA LEU A 107 -6.77 -2.72 -1.93
C LEU A 107 -8.16 -2.24 -2.36
N ILE A 108 -9.10 -3.16 -2.57
CA ILE A 108 -10.46 -2.83 -3.01
C ILE A 108 -11.14 -1.90 -2.01
N ASN A 109 -11.09 -2.21 -0.71
CA ASN A 109 -11.68 -1.38 0.32
C ASN A 109 -11.10 0.05 0.33
N LEU A 110 -9.77 0.18 0.15
CA LEU A 110 -9.14 1.50 0.06
C LEU A 110 -9.64 2.27 -1.16
N LEU A 111 -9.67 1.62 -2.32
CA LEU A 111 -10.10 2.23 -3.59
C LEU A 111 -11.58 2.64 -3.58
N GLU A 112 -12.46 1.86 -2.92
CA GLU A 112 -13.87 2.20 -2.74
C GLU A 112 -14.06 3.44 -1.87
N LEU A 113 -13.25 3.60 -0.80
CA LEU A 113 -13.39 4.70 0.13
C LEU A 113 -12.70 6.00 -0.33
N MET A 114 -11.71 5.93 -1.21
CA MET A 114 -10.99 7.11 -1.70
C MET A 114 -11.91 8.22 -2.24
N PRO A 115 -12.86 7.95 -3.14
CA PRO A 115 -13.76 9.00 -3.65
C PRO A 115 -14.73 9.51 -2.57
N GLU A 116 -15.15 8.67 -1.63
CA GLU A 116 -16.06 9.04 -0.55
C GLU A 116 -15.43 10.08 0.39
N TYR A 117 -14.11 9.94 0.66
CA TYR A 117 -13.38 10.81 1.60
C TYR A 117 -12.48 11.84 0.92
N GLY A 118 -12.52 11.97 -0.40
CA GLY A 118 -11.76 12.96 -1.17
C GLY A 118 -10.24 12.70 -1.16
N VAL A 119 -9.85 11.43 -1.14
CA VAL A 119 -8.45 11.01 -1.28
C VAL A 119 -8.05 11.10 -2.74
N GLU A 120 -6.93 11.79 -3.01
CA GLU A 120 -6.55 12.19 -4.36
C GLU A 120 -5.59 11.21 -5.04
N GLY A 121 -4.94 10.33 -4.27
CA GLY A 121 -3.96 9.40 -4.84
C GLY A 121 -3.62 8.22 -3.94
N ILE A 122 -3.17 7.14 -4.56
CA ILE A 122 -2.62 5.97 -3.89
C ILE A 122 -1.28 5.57 -4.52
N VAL A 123 -0.31 5.28 -3.66
CA VAL A 123 0.92 4.58 -4.03
C VAL A 123 0.78 3.13 -3.59
N PHE A 124 0.86 2.23 -4.54
CA PHE A 124 0.76 0.79 -4.29
C PHE A 124 2.14 0.15 -4.31
N SER A 125 2.49 -0.56 -3.22
CA SER A 125 3.71 -1.35 -3.17
C SER A 125 3.52 -2.65 -3.94
N SER A 126 3.98 -2.67 -5.18
CA SER A 126 4.03 -3.89 -5.99
C SER A 126 5.21 -4.79 -5.61
N SER A 127 5.66 -5.65 -6.49
CA SER A 127 6.75 -6.60 -6.26
C SER A 127 7.39 -7.01 -7.57
N CYS A 128 8.68 -7.32 -7.57
CA CYS A 128 9.36 -7.93 -8.72
C CYS A 128 8.73 -9.28 -9.15
N THR A 129 7.96 -9.93 -8.27
CA THR A 129 7.24 -11.18 -8.61
C THR A 129 6.16 -11.01 -9.67
N VAL A 130 5.78 -9.77 -10.02
CA VAL A 130 4.85 -9.48 -11.13
C VAL A 130 5.46 -9.83 -12.50
N TYR A 131 6.79 -9.91 -12.62
CA TYR A 131 7.43 -10.29 -13.88
C TYR A 131 7.49 -11.81 -14.11
N GLY A 132 7.04 -12.62 -13.13
CA GLY A 132 7.10 -14.07 -13.23
C GLY A 132 8.52 -14.61 -13.33
N GLU A 133 8.75 -15.61 -14.20
CA GLU A 133 10.10 -16.14 -14.49
C GLU A 133 10.75 -15.28 -15.58
N PRO A 134 11.75 -14.43 -15.25
CA PRO A 134 12.36 -13.53 -16.21
C PRO A 134 13.29 -14.27 -17.18
N ASP A 135 13.41 -13.77 -18.42
CA ASP A 135 14.35 -14.34 -19.42
C ASP A 135 15.80 -13.97 -19.14
N ARG A 136 16.04 -12.89 -18.38
CA ARG A 136 17.37 -12.38 -18.02
C ARG A 136 17.38 -11.74 -16.65
N ASN A 137 18.55 -11.69 -16.03
CA ASN A 137 18.80 -10.93 -14.79
C ASN A 137 20.01 -9.98 -15.02
N PRO A 138 20.02 -8.76 -14.46
CA PRO A 138 18.90 -8.13 -13.73
C PRO A 138 17.74 -7.76 -14.66
N ILE A 139 16.55 -7.63 -14.06
CA ILE A 139 15.36 -7.11 -14.74
C ILE A 139 15.18 -5.62 -14.44
N ASP A 140 14.51 -4.92 -15.35
CA ASP A 140 14.06 -3.53 -15.23
C ASP A 140 12.56 -3.43 -15.57
N GLU A 141 12.01 -2.24 -15.51
CA GLU A 141 10.57 -1.98 -15.73
C GLU A 141 10.14 -2.21 -17.19
N THR A 142 11.08 -2.45 -18.10
CA THR A 142 10.79 -2.81 -19.51
C THR A 142 10.60 -4.32 -19.70
N ALA A 143 10.87 -5.12 -18.66
CA ALA A 143 10.72 -6.57 -18.73
C ALA A 143 9.25 -6.96 -18.98
N PRO A 144 8.97 -7.96 -19.83
CA PRO A 144 7.61 -8.40 -20.06
C PRO A 144 7.00 -9.02 -18.78
N ILE A 145 5.75 -8.66 -18.50
CA ILE A 145 4.97 -9.31 -17.45
C ILE A 145 4.60 -10.71 -17.92
N LYS A 146 5.01 -11.72 -17.17
CA LYS A 146 4.71 -13.13 -17.38
C LYS A 146 3.78 -13.66 -16.28
N PRO A 147 3.14 -14.83 -16.48
CA PRO A 147 2.34 -15.45 -15.43
C PRO A 147 3.12 -15.54 -14.10
N ALA A 148 2.51 -15.08 -13.02
CA ALA A 148 3.12 -15.15 -11.71
C ALA A 148 3.38 -16.59 -11.28
N THR A 149 4.51 -16.83 -10.62
CA THR A 149 4.92 -18.15 -10.16
C THR A 149 4.36 -18.53 -8.79
N SER A 150 3.60 -17.61 -8.16
CA SER A 150 3.00 -17.82 -6.84
C SER A 150 1.69 -17.07 -6.69
N PRO A 151 0.79 -17.51 -5.79
CA PRO A 151 -0.40 -16.75 -5.44
C PRO A 151 -0.10 -15.34 -4.94
N TYR A 152 0.97 -15.14 -4.16
CA TYR A 152 1.41 -13.79 -3.77
C TYR A 152 1.71 -12.92 -4.99
N GLY A 153 2.55 -13.38 -5.91
CA GLY A 153 2.87 -12.65 -7.14
C GLY A 153 1.62 -12.35 -7.97
N ASN A 154 0.72 -13.32 -8.08
CA ASN A 154 -0.54 -13.13 -8.81
C ASN A 154 -1.45 -12.08 -8.13
N THR A 155 -1.50 -12.03 -6.78
CA THR A 155 -2.25 -10.94 -6.13
C THR A 155 -1.69 -9.56 -6.46
N LYS A 156 -0.37 -9.45 -6.65
CA LYS A 156 0.25 -8.17 -7.05
C LYS A 156 -0.06 -7.81 -8.50
N GLN A 157 -0.02 -8.78 -9.44
CA GLN A 157 -0.44 -8.56 -10.83
C GLN A 157 -1.90 -8.10 -10.91
N ILE A 158 -2.83 -8.83 -10.26
CA ILE A 158 -4.25 -8.47 -10.21
C ILE A 158 -4.45 -7.08 -9.59
N SER A 159 -3.69 -6.74 -8.56
CA SER A 159 -3.78 -5.41 -7.93
C SER A 159 -3.37 -4.29 -8.88
N GLU A 160 -2.32 -4.48 -9.68
CA GLU A 160 -1.91 -3.52 -10.72
C GLU A 160 -3.00 -3.38 -11.79
N ASP A 161 -3.60 -4.49 -12.24
CA ASP A 161 -4.70 -4.48 -13.18
C ASP A 161 -5.91 -3.69 -12.64
N ILE A 162 -6.32 -3.96 -11.38
CA ILE A 162 -7.40 -3.24 -10.72
C ILE A 162 -7.14 -1.73 -10.70
N ILE A 163 -5.94 -1.32 -10.29
CA ILE A 163 -5.58 0.10 -10.21
C ILE A 163 -5.65 0.77 -11.58
N THR A 164 -5.19 0.10 -12.63
CA THR A 164 -5.18 0.67 -13.99
C THR A 164 -6.57 0.77 -14.61
N GLU A 165 -7.52 -0.07 -14.18
CA GLU A 165 -8.90 -0.08 -14.69
C GLU A 165 -9.80 1.00 -14.05
N ILE A 166 -9.42 1.58 -12.90
CA ILE A 166 -10.26 2.54 -12.20
C ILE A 166 -10.27 3.89 -12.94
N PRO A 167 -11.46 4.42 -13.29
CA PRO A 167 -11.60 5.64 -14.10
C PRO A 167 -10.95 6.89 -13.49
N LEU A 168 -10.86 6.96 -12.16
CA LEU A 168 -10.25 8.07 -11.43
C LEU A 168 -8.79 8.32 -11.83
N TRP A 169 -8.08 7.31 -12.31
CA TRP A 169 -6.68 7.38 -12.70
C TRP A 169 -6.45 7.56 -14.19
N LYS A 170 -7.47 7.28 -15.03
CA LYS A 170 -7.36 7.44 -16.50
C LYS A 170 -7.05 8.87 -16.91
N HIS A 171 -7.47 9.88 -16.13
CA HIS A 171 -7.13 11.28 -16.38
C HIS A 171 -5.73 11.70 -15.86
N GLN A 172 -5.13 10.96 -14.92
CA GLN A 172 -3.78 11.25 -14.42
C GLN A 172 -2.70 10.46 -15.15
N ALA A 173 -3.02 9.28 -15.67
CA ALA A 173 -2.08 8.45 -16.44
C ALA A 173 -1.62 9.11 -17.76
N ASP A 174 -2.38 10.05 -18.31
CA ASP A 174 -1.99 10.82 -19.49
C ASP A 174 -0.84 11.81 -19.22
N PHE A 175 -0.61 12.21 -17.97
CA PHE A 175 0.52 13.07 -17.58
C PHE A 175 1.87 12.32 -17.50
N GLY A 176 1.86 11.01 -17.23
CA GLY A 176 3.09 10.20 -17.09
C GLY A 176 3.62 9.60 -18.40
N ARG A 177 2.77 9.39 -19.41
CA ARG A 177 3.16 8.74 -20.66
C ARG A 177 3.78 9.68 -21.73
N ASN A 178 3.77 10.98 -21.51
CA ASN A 178 4.30 11.95 -22.47
C ASN A 178 5.78 12.31 -22.28
N ASN A 179 6.52 11.70 -21.37
CA ASN A 179 7.92 12.04 -21.13
C ASN A 179 8.94 10.99 -21.58
N HIS A 180 8.52 9.96 -22.35
CA HIS A 180 9.46 9.02 -22.97
C HIS A 180 9.08 8.79 -24.45
N ARG A 181 9.34 9.82 -25.27
CA ARG A 181 9.60 9.68 -26.72
C ARG A 181 10.88 10.40 -27.07
#